data_ef8d7f6ce91ca3cba465a0f5124321eb
#
_entry.id   ef8d7f6ce91ca3cba465a0f5124321eb
#
_cell.length_a   1.000
_cell.length_b   1.000
_cell.length_c   1.000
_cell.angle_alpha   90.00
_cell.angle_beta   90.00
_cell.angle_gamma   90.00
#
_symmetry.space_group_name_H-M   'P 1'
#
loop_
_entity.id
_entity.type
_entity.pdbx_description
1 polymer ?
#
loop_
_entity_poly.entity_id
_entity_poly.type
_entity_poly.pdbx_seq_one_letter_code
_entity_poly.pdbx_strand_id
1 'polypeptide(L)' 'MDFVAWDDTDVIIIDFKTDHASISEIHTRYHAQLNAYRKAANIIWPDHKIRVYAWSFHNSKEIEIHP' A
#
# COMPACT_ATOMS: atom_id res chain seq x y z
N MET A 1 -2.62 3.62 7.43
CA MET A 1 -3.50 2.97 6.41
C MET A 1 -4.80 3.74 6.29
N ASP A 2 -5.11 4.22 5.11
CA ASP A 2 -6.34 4.98 4.90
C ASP A 2 -7.50 4.11 4.48
N PHE A 3 -7.22 2.95 3.89
CA PHE A 3 -8.24 2.03 3.43
C PHE A 3 -7.73 0.60 3.51
N VAL A 4 -8.55 -0.29 4.05
CA VAL A 4 -8.27 -1.74 4.08
C VAL A 4 -9.54 -2.47 3.72
N ALA A 5 -9.44 -3.39 2.76
CA ALA A 5 -10.53 -4.28 2.38
C ALA A 5 -10.00 -5.71 2.33
N TRP A 6 -10.84 -6.67 2.66
CA TRP A 6 -10.45 -8.08 2.64
C TRP A 6 -11.65 -8.97 2.29
N ASP A 7 -11.32 -10.15 1.78
CA ASP A 7 -12.27 -11.23 1.60
C ASP A 7 -11.63 -12.54 2.10
N ASP A 8 -12.09 -13.69 1.63
CA ASP A 8 -11.58 -14.99 2.11
C ASP A 8 -10.14 -15.30 1.65
N THR A 9 -9.63 -14.62 0.63
CA THR A 9 -8.35 -14.92 -0.01
C THR A 9 -7.37 -13.75 -0.07
N ASP A 10 -7.87 -12.53 -0.10
CA ASP A 10 -7.04 -11.34 -0.38
C ASP A 10 -7.28 -10.23 0.63
N VAL A 11 -6.24 -9.44 0.84
CA VAL A 11 -6.28 -8.18 1.59
C VAL A 11 -5.71 -7.09 0.70
N ILE A 12 -6.38 -5.96 0.64
CA ILE A 12 -5.93 -4.78 -0.09
C ILE A 12 -5.77 -3.63 0.89
N ILE A 13 -4.59 -3.02 0.90
CA ILE A 13 -4.27 -1.86 1.72
C ILE A 13 -3.95 -0.71 0.79
N ILE A 14 -4.60 0.43 1.00
CA ILE A 14 -4.34 1.65 0.23
C ILE A 14 -4.03 2.79 1.18
N ASP A 15 -2.97 3.52 0.89
CA ASP A 15 -2.58 4.73 1.61
C ASP A 15 -2.63 5.90 0.64
N PHE A 16 -3.36 6.96 0.99
CA PHE A 16 -3.53 8.13 0.12
C PHE A 16 -2.38 9.11 0.35
N LYS A 17 -1.73 9.51 -0.74
CA LYS A 17 -0.60 10.45 -0.71
C LYS A 17 -0.95 11.71 -1.51
N THR A 18 -0.79 12.85 -0.87
CA THR A 18 -1.03 14.17 -1.47
C THR A 18 0.26 14.86 -1.92
N ASP A 19 1.41 14.22 -1.77
CA ASP A 19 2.71 14.73 -2.15
C ASP A 19 2.75 15.09 -3.63
N HIS A 20 3.39 16.20 -3.96
CA HIS A 20 3.64 16.62 -5.35
C HIS A 20 4.94 16.00 -5.87
N ALA A 21 5.18 14.75 -5.53
CA ALA A 21 6.36 14.01 -5.94
C ALA A 21 6.04 13.12 -7.15
N SER A 22 7.06 12.73 -7.89
CA SER A 22 6.91 11.75 -8.97
C SER A 22 6.55 10.37 -8.41
N ILE A 23 6.07 9.47 -9.27
CA ILE A 23 5.75 8.09 -8.90
C ILE A 23 6.97 7.40 -8.28
N SER A 24 8.14 7.58 -8.89
CA SER A 24 9.39 6.99 -8.42
C SER A 24 9.78 7.51 -7.02
N GLU A 25 9.62 8.80 -6.79
CA GLU A 25 9.91 9.40 -5.49
C GLU A 25 8.96 8.92 -4.39
N ILE A 26 7.68 8.77 -4.70
CA ILE A 26 6.67 8.25 -3.77
C ILE A 26 7.01 6.81 -3.40
N HIS A 27 7.35 5.99 -4.39
CA HIS A 27 7.74 4.60 -4.16
C HIS A 27 8.95 4.53 -3.22
N THR A 28 9.99 5.29 -3.51
CA THR A 28 11.22 5.29 -2.70
C THR A 28 10.97 5.81 -1.28
N ARG A 29 10.20 6.89 -1.16
CA ARG A 29 9.94 7.57 0.12
C ARG A 29 9.12 6.71 1.08
N TYR A 30 8.11 6.01 0.56
CA TYR A 30 7.12 5.32 1.39
C TYR A 30 7.22 3.80 1.38
N HIS A 31 8.18 3.25 0.66
CA HIS A 31 8.36 1.79 0.53
C HIS A 31 8.45 1.09 1.89
N ALA A 32 9.28 1.60 2.79
CA ALA A 32 9.46 1.01 4.11
C ALA A 32 8.19 1.10 4.96
N GLN A 33 7.52 2.25 4.95
CA GLN A 33 6.28 2.45 5.70
C GLN A 33 5.18 1.49 5.23
N LEU A 34 5.00 1.39 3.92
CA LEU A 34 3.91 0.58 3.35
C LEU A 34 4.20 -0.92 3.50
N ASN A 35 5.46 -1.33 3.46
CA ASN A 35 5.82 -2.70 3.78
C ASN A 35 5.66 -3.05 5.26
N ALA A 36 5.77 -2.06 6.16
CA ALA A 36 5.41 -2.27 7.56
C ALA A 36 3.93 -2.59 7.73
N TYR A 37 3.05 -1.94 6.95
CA TYR A 37 1.62 -2.27 6.91
C TYR A 37 1.38 -3.69 6.39
N ARG A 38 2.13 -4.11 5.37
CA ARG A 38 2.08 -5.49 4.86
C ARG A 38 2.40 -6.50 5.95
N LYS A 39 3.45 -6.26 6.72
CA LYS A 39 3.85 -7.15 7.80
C LYS A 39 2.79 -7.25 8.89
N ALA A 40 2.20 -6.12 9.27
CA ALA A 40 1.12 -6.08 10.24
C ALA A 40 -0.11 -6.87 9.74
N ALA A 41 -0.49 -6.66 8.48
CA ALA A 41 -1.60 -7.38 7.87
C ALA A 41 -1.34 -8.88 7.80
N ASN A 42 -0.11 -9.29 7.53
CA ASN A 42 0.27 -10.70 7.45
C ASN A 42 0.14 -11.41 8.80
N ILE A 43 0.27 -10.69 9.90
CA ILE A 43 0.02 -11.24 11.25
C ILE A 43 -1.47 -11.51 11.45
N ILE A 44 -2.33 -10.61 10.96
CA ILE A 44 -3.79 -10.71 11.11
C ILE A 44 -4.37 -11.74 10.13
N TRP A 45 -3.86 -11.74 8.89
CA TRP A 45 -4.32 -12.61 7.81
C TRP A 45 -3.16 -13.44 7.22
N PRO A 46 -2.65 -14.44 7.96
CA PRO A 46 -1.42 -15.15 7.53
C PRO A 46 -1.58 -15.96 6.24
N ASP A 47 -2.80 -16.36 5.90
CA ASP A 47 -3.08 -17.18 4.72
C ASP A 47 -3.61 -16.37 3.53
N HIS A 48 -3.70 -15.06 3.66
CA HIS A 48 -4.21 -14.17 2.61
C HIS A 48 -3.08 -13.63 1.75
N LYS A 49 -3.40 -13.36 0.48
CA LYS A 49 -2.54 -12.58 -0.38
C LYS A 49 -2.73 -11.10 -0.04
N ILE A 50 -1.65 -10.41 0.26
CA ILE A 50 -1.69 -9.01 0.69
C ILE A 50 -1.12 -8.13 -0.41
N ARG A 51 -1.90 -7.15 -0.86
CA ARG A 51 -1.49 -6.15 -1.82
C ARG A 51 -1.52 -4.78 -1.16
N VAL A 52 -0.49 -4.00 -1.38
CA VAL A 52 -0.33 -2.67 -0.78
C VAL A 52 -0.12 -1.65 -1.87
N TYR A 53 -0.89 -0.57 -1.82
CA TYR A 53 -0.85 0.51 -2.81
C TYR A 53 -0.69 1.86 -2.13
N ALA A 54 0.05 2.75 -2.78
CA ALA A 54 -0.04 4.18 -2.54
C ALA A 54 -0.90 4.80 -3.64
N TRP A 55 -1.92 5.56 -3.28
CA TRP A 55 -2.68 6.35 -4.26
C TRP A 55 -2.13 7.76 -4.27
N SER A 56 -1.57 8.16 -5.41
CA SER A 56 -1.04 9.52 -5.59
C SER A 56 -2.10 10.41 -6.22
N PHE A 57 -2.59 11.38 -5.47
CA PHE A 57 -3.52 12.37 -6.02
C PHE A 57 -2.86 13.28 -7.05
N HIS A 58 -1.61 13.65 -6.83
CA HIS A 58 -0.86 14.49 -7.77
C HIS A 58 -0.70 13.82 -9.14
N ASN A 59 -0.40 12.52 -9.15
CA ASN A 59 -0.19 11.76 -10.38
C ASN A 59 -1.48 11.07 -10.87
N SER A 60 -2.57 11.13 -10.11
CA SER A 60 -3.84 10.44 -10.38
C SER A 60 -3.61 8.96 -10.69
N LYS A 61 -2.81 8.29 -9.87
CA LYS A 61 -2.39 6.92 -10.13
C LYS A 61 -2.18 6.13 -8.86
N GLU A 62 -2.51 4.84 -8.91
CA GLU A 62 -2.13 3.89 -7.90
C GLU A 62 -0.71 3.37 -8.16
N ILE A 63 0.04 3.19 -7.09
CA ILE A 63 1.43 2.69 -7.15
C ILE A 63 1.48 1.45 -6.28
N GLU A 64 1.64 0.29 -6.88
CA GLU A 64 1.76 -0.95 -6.13
C GLU A 64 3.13 -1.03 -5.45
N ILE A 65 3.12 -1.33 -4.15
CA ILE A 65 4.34 -1.48 -3.37
C ILE A 65 4.61 -2.96 -3.17
N HIS A 66 5.68 -3.44 -3.77
CA HIS A 66 6.11 -4.84 -3.62
C HIS A 66 7.02 -5.01 -2.41
N PRO A 67 7.06 -6.22 -1.83
CA PRO A 67 7.95 -6.51 -0.69
C PRO A 67 9.42 -6.26 -0.99
#